data_72af21fa72838a935057b56b3c8c3968
#
_entry.id   72af21fa72838a935057b56b3c8c3968
#
_cell.length_a   1.000
_cell.length_b   1.000
_cell.length_c   1.000
_cell.angle_alpha   90.00
_cell.angle_beta   90.00
_cell.angle_gamma   90.00
#
_symmetry.space_group_name_H-M   'P 1'
#
loop_
_entity.id
_entity.type
_entity.pdbx_description
1 polymer ?
#
loop_
_entity_poly.entity_id
_entity_poly.type
_entity_poly.pdbx_seq_one_letter_code
_entity_poly.pdbx_strand_id
1 'polypeptide(L)'
;MGKSHLGIDIGGTFIKYALMDKYYCIKDKWKIDTIKYDTAAELYDYICSNIRSIDEIDKIGVSAPGLIDEDSNVKSYAAPNVAIMYGTNINDEISKRTNKKVASINDAKAAGLCEFELGNAKGYKSSAFLIIGTGTGGCICDENGVIYGKDAFAGEFHNMPFMNAKIGGLDKMGDYASITGLVNLYNEKAAEYDKVQYGYEVSHKYLNGDRIAVSSVEEWIRNIVAQLLVITVFYNPEVIC
;
A
#
# COMPACT_ATOMS: atom_id res chain seq x y z
N MET A 1 33.27 3.32 -8.04
CA MET A 1 31.85 3.60 -8.33
C MET A 1 31.09 3.56 -7.00
N GLY A 2 30.23 4.57 -6.72
CA GLY A 2 29.44 4.57 -5.49
C GLY A 2 28.43 3.43 -5.56
N LYS A 3 28.27 2.72 -4.43
CA LYS A 3 27.27 1.64 -4.29
C LYS A 3 25.86 2.17 -4.52
N SER A 4 25.06 1.42 -5.25
CA SER A 4 23.66 1.73 -5.58
C SER A 4 22.72 0.93 -4.68
N HIS A 5 21.47 1.39 -4.52
CA HIS A 5 20.40 0.67 -3.83
C HIS A 5 19.34 0.28 -4.84
N LEU A 6 18.73 -0.88 -4.66
CA LEU A 6 17.62 -1.34 -5.47
C LEU A 6 16.33 -1.32 -4.65
N GLY A 7 15.30 -0.66 -5.16
CA GLY A 7 13.93 -0.80 -4.68
C GLY A 7 13.17 -1.79 -5.56
N ILE A 8 12.44 -2.72 -4.96
CA ILE A 8 11.54 -3.67 -5.64
C ILE A 8 10.14 -3.47 -5.05
N ASP A 9 9.15 -3.18 -5.89
CA ASP A 9 7.74 -3.09 -5.52
C ASP A 9 6.99 -4.29 -6.14
N ILE A 10 6.65 -5.26 -5.31
CA ILE A 10 5.95 -6.48 -5.72
C ILE A 10 4.45 -6.20 -5.71
N GLY A 11 3.87 -5.98 -6.87
CA GLY A 11 2.42 -5.77 -7.01
C GLY A 11 1.71 -6.95 -7.67
N GLY A 12 0.39 -6.98 -7.57
CA GLY A 12 -0.43 -8.05 -8.18
C GLY A 12 -0.48 -8.03 -9.71
N THR A 13 -0.15 -6.89 -10.35
CA THR A 13 -0.16 -6.74 -11.82
C THR A 13 1.25 -6.56 -12.37
N PHE A 14 2.07 -5.79 -11.70
CA PHE A 14 3.45 -5.49 -12.09
C PHE A 14 4.38 -5.61 -10.90
N ILE A 15 5.59 -6.08 -11.17
CA ILE A 15 6.74 -5.95 -10.28
C ILE A 15 7.59 -4.81 -10.83
N LYS A 16 7.83 -3.79 -10.00
CA LYS A 16 8.56 -2.59 -10.40
C LYS A 16 9.92 -2.56 -9.71
N TYR A 17 10.90 -2.02 -10.39
CA TYR A 17 12.26 -1.90 -9.90
C TYR A 17 12.73 -0.45 -10.08
N ALA A 18 13.50 0.04 -9.10
CA ALA A 18 14.16 1.33 -9.16
C ALA A 18 15.60 1.20 -8.64
N LEU A 19 16.57 1.47 -9.51
CA LEU A 19 17.97 1.59 -9.12
C LEU A 19 18.24 3.02 -8.67
N MET A 20 18.75 3.19 -7.46
CA MET A 20 18.98 4.49 -6.84
C MET A 20 20.45 4.64 -6.44
N ASP A 21 20.94 5.88 -6.41
CA ASP A 21 22.24 6.18 -5.83
C ASP A 21 22.16 6.28 -4.28
N LYS A 22 23.30 6.59 -3.65
CA LYS A 22 23.40 6.74 -2.19
C LYS A 22 22.57 7.90 -1.61
N TYR A 23 22.04 8.78 -2.45
CA TYR A 23 21.18 9.90 -2.06
C TYR A 23 19.70 9.63 -2.38
N TYR A 24 19.37 8.37 -2.74
CA TYR A 24 18.04 7.93 -3.17
C TYR A 24 17.53 8.57 -4.46
N CYS A 25 18.43 9.16 -5.28
CA CYS A 25 18.05 9.62 -6.61
C CYS A 25 17.93 8.44 -7.56
N ILE A 26 16.77 8.31 -8.23
CA ILE A 26 16.50 7.22 -9.18
C ILE A 26 17.39 7.40 -10.41
N LYS A 27 18.19 6.38 -10.73
CA LYS A 27 19.06 6.31 -11.91
C LYS A 27 18.41 5.56 -13.07
N ASP A 28 17.72 4.47 -12.75
CA ASP A 28 16.99 3.64 -13.72
C ASP A 28 15.74 3.05 -13.05
N LYS A 29 14.71 2.83 -13.85
CA LYS A 29 13.49 2.17 -13.42
C LYS A 29 12.92 1.31 -14.54
N TRP A 30 12.43 0.13 -14.17
CA TRP A 30 11.75 -0.78 -15.09
C TRP A 30 10.65 -1.52 -14.38
N LYS A 31 9.83 -2.21 -15.13
CA LYS A 31 8.79 -3.11 -14.61
C LYS A 31 8.68 -4.37 -15.45
N ILE A 32 8.16 -5.39 -14.85
CA ILE A 32 7.77 -6.65 -15.48
C ILE A 32 6.34 -7.00 -15.08
N ASP A 33 5.67 -7.83 -15.85
CA ASP A 33 4.35 -8.33 -15.48
C ASP A 33 4.46 -9.29 -14.31
N THR A 34 3.50 -9.25 -13.40
CA THR A 34 3.39 -10.26 -12.33
C THR A 34 2.70 -11.49 -12.89
N ILE A 35 3.46 -12.56 -13.04
CA ILE A 35 2.99 -13.86 -13.53
C ILE A 35 2.63 -14.73 -12.34
N LYS A 36 1.53 -15.48 -12.45
CA LYS A 36 1.14 -16.46 -11.44
C LYS A 36 2.04 -17.70 -11.54
N TYR A 37 2.57 -18.13 -10.42
CA TYR A 37 3.41 -19.32 -10.27
C TYR A 37 2.74 -20.33 -9.35
N ASP A 38 3.17 -21.59 -9.42
CA ASP A 38 2.66 -22.66 -8.58
C ASP A 38 3.39 -22.73 -7.23
N THR A 39 4.62 -22.20 -7.15
CA THR A 39 5.42 -22.15 -5.94
C THR A 39 5.99 -20.77 -5.67
N ALA A 40 6.16 -20.44 -4.38
CA ALA A 40 6.80 -19.19 -3.99
C ALA A 40 8.26 -19.11 -4.49
N ALA A 41 8.96 -20.24 -4.54
CA ALA A 41 10.34 -20.31 -5.04
C ALA A 41 10.43 -19.82 -6.49
N GLU A 42 9.54 -20.27 -7.37
CA GLU A 42 9.49 -19.83 -8.77
C GLU A 42 9.21 -18.32 -8.89
N LEU A 43 8.31 -17.79 -8.07
CA LEU A 43 8.05 -16.35 -8.04
C LEU A 43 9.31 -15.57 -7.63
N TYR A 44 10.01 -15.99 -6.57
CA TYR A 44 11.23 -15.32 -6.15
C TYR A 44 12.39 -15.49 -7.15
N ASP A 45 12.49 -16.65 -7.82
CA ASP A 45 13.45 -16.87 -8.92
C ASP A 45 13.17 -15.89 -10.07
N TYR A 46 11.90 -15.71 -10.43
CA TYR A 46 11.49 -14.75 -11.47
C TYR A 46 11.79 -13.31 -11.06
N ILE A 47 11.47 -12.91 -9.83
CA ILE A 47 11.80 -11.58 -9.31
C ILE A 47 13.31 -11.33 -9.40
N CYS A 48 14.11 -12.25 -8.91
CA CYS A 48 15.57 -12.08 -8.84
C CYS A 48 16.26 -12.16 -10.21
N SER A 49 15.78 -12.99 -11.13
CA SER A 49 16.33 -13.08 -12.50
C SER A 49 16.13 -11.82 -13.34
N ASN A 50 15.18 -10.97 -12.96
CA ASN A 50 14.92 -9.69 -13.63
C ASN A 50 15.65 -8.49 -12.99
N ILE A 51 16.49 -8.71 -11.98
CA ILE A 51 17.35 -7.67 -11.41
C ILE A 51 18.48 -7.35 -12.39
N ARG A 52 18.61 -6.06 -12.73
CA ARG A 52 19.69 -5.54 -13.55
C ARG A 52 20.86 -5.08 -12.69
N SER A 53 22.09 -5.18 -13.23
CA SER A 53 23.32 -4.66 -12.59
C SER A 53 23.52 -5.10 -11.14
N ILE A 54 23.25 -6.38 -10.83
CA ILE A 54 23.29 -6.91 -9.47
C ILE A 54 24.64 -6.63 -8.76
N ASP A 55 25.74 -6.61 -9.48
CA ASP A 55 27.08 -6.39 -8.92
C ASP A 55 27.28 -4.96 -8.38
N GLU A 56 26.53 -3.98 -8.92
CA GLU A 56 26.57 -2.57 -8.48
C GLU A 56 25.68 -2.32 -7.26
N ILE A 57 24.81 -3.26 -6.90
CA ILE A 57 23.84 -3.14 -5.82
C ILE A 57 24.49 -3.48 -4.47
N ASP A 58 24.32 -2.61 -3.48
CA ASP A 58 24.73 -2.81 -2.11
C ASP A 58 23.61 -3.43 -1.26
N LYS A 59 22.41 -2.86 -1.35
CA LYS A 59 21.24 -3.26 -0.57
C LYS A 59 19.99 -3.27 -1.45
N ILE A 60 19.05 -4.12 -1.07
CA ILE A 60 17.73 -4.24 -1.71
C ILE A 60 16.65 -3.90 -0.68
N GLY A 61 15.79 -2.94 -1.02
CA GLY A 61 14.54 -2.66 -0.30
C GLY A 61 13.38 -3.26 -1.07
N VAL A 62 12.47 -3.93 -0.38
CA VAL A 62 11.31 -4.58 -1.02
C VAL A 62 10.02 -4.07 -0.40
N SER A 63 9.12 -3.56 -1.21
CA SER A 63 7.72 -3.37 -0.83
C SER A 63 6.88 -4.51 -1.41
N ALA A 64 5.94 -5.02 -0.61
CA ALA A 64 5.08 -6.10 -1.05
C ALA A 64 3.69 -6.00 -0.37
N PRO A 65 2.63 -6.51 -1.02
CA PRO A 65 1.28 -6.46 -0.47
C PRO A 65 1.09 -7.49 0.65
N GLY A 66 0.10 -7.25 1.48
CA GLY A 66 -0.25 -8.10 2.63
C GLY A 66 0.43 -7.69 3.93
N LEU A 67 0.10 -8.38 5.01
CA LEU A 67 0.73 -8.16 6.31
C LEU A 67 2.15 -8.74 6.28
N ILE A 68 3.14 -7.90 6.53
CA ILE A 68 4.55 -8.29 6.64
C ILE A 68 5.01 -7.84 8.02
N ASP A 69 5.48 -8.78 8.82
CA ASP A 69 5.97 -8.49 10.17
C ASP A 69 7.37 -7.86 10.16
N GLU A 70 7.82 -7.43 11.33
CA GLU A 70 9.13 -6.80 11.51
C GLU A 70 10.30 -7.70 11.09
N ASP A 71 10.10 -9.02 11.18
CA ASP A 71 11.06 -10.04 10.73
C ASP A 71 10.92 -10.38 9.24
N SER A 72 10.07 -9.68 8.49
CA SER A 72 9.85 -9.86 7.04
C SER A 72 9.09 -11.13 6.65
N ASN A 73 8.35 -11.73 7.58
CA ASN A 73 7.47 -12.85 7.26
C ASN A 73 6.13 -12.36 6.72
N VAL A 74 5.66 -12.99 5.66
CA VAL A 74 4.35 -12.72 5.06
C VAL A 74 3.27 -13.44 5.84
N LYS A 75 2.42 -12.67 6.56
CA LYS A 75 1.41 -13.16 7.50
C LYS A 75 0.00 -13.21 6.94
N SER A 76 -0.27 -12.66 5.78
CA SER A 76 -1.59 -12.69 5.15
C SER A 76 -1.52 -12.96 3.67
N TYR A 77 -2.61 -13.47 3.13
CA TYR A 77 -2.82 -13.50 1.69
C TYR A 77 -3.00 -12.07 1.15
N ALA A 78 -2.54 -11.86 -0.07
CA ALA A 78 -2.65 -10.59 -0.78
C ALA A 78 -3.29 -10.80 -2.16
N ALA A 79 -2.90 -10.00 -3.17
CA ALA A 79 -3.40 -10.15 -4.54
C ALA A 79 -3.16 -11.58 -5.08
N PRO A 80 -4.09 -12.13 -5.90
CA PRO A 80 -4.06 -13.55 -6.30
C PRO A 80 -2.75 -14.03 -6.91
N ASN A 81 -2.08 -13.18 -7.71
CA ASN A 81 -0.82 -13.55 -8.38
C ASN A 81 0.39 -13.63 -7.44
N VAL A 82 0.29 -13.06 -6.25
CA VAL A 82 1.35 -13.06 -5.23
C VAL A 82 0.92 -13.70 -3.92
N ALA A 83 -0.29 -14.27 -3.87
CA ALA A 83 -0.80 -14.97 -2.68
C ALA A 83 0.09 -16.14 -2.24
N ILE A 84 0.86 -16.71 -3.17
CA ILE A 84 1.83 -17.78 -2.94
C ILE A 84 2.96 -17.38 -1.98
N MET A 85 3.18 -16.07 -1.75
CA MET A 85 4.19 -15.57 -0.81
C MET A 85 3.81 -15.84 0.66
N TYR A 86 2.54 -16.13 0.96
CA TYR A 86 2.09 -16.39 2.32
C TYR A 86 2.94 -17.46 3.01
N GLY A 87 3.39 -17.18 4.23
CA GLY A 87 4.24 -18.08 5.02
C GLY A 87 5.73 -18.07 4.66
N THR A 88 6.15 -17.26 3.68
CA THR A 88 7.58 -17.08 3.35
C THR A 88 8.20 -15.91 4.10
N ASN A 89 9.53 -15.89 4.18
CA ASN A 89 10.31 -14.73 4.62
C ASN A 89 10.95 -14.07 3.39
N ILE A 90 10.53 -12.85 3.06
CA ILE A 90 10.96 -12.15 1.84
C ILE A 90 12.46 -11.89 1.85
N ASN A 91 13.00 -11.48 3.01
CA ASN A 91 14.43 -11.17 3.12
C ASN A 91 15.28 -12.40 2.83
N ASP A 92 14.94 -13.55 3.42
CA ASP A 92 15.66 -14.80 3.22
C ASP A 92 15.57 -15.28 1.77
N GLU A 93 14.35 -15.19 1.20
CA GLU A 93 14.11 -15.66 -0.18
C GLU A 93 14.92 -14.87 -1.21
N ILE A 94 15.01 -13.55 -1.05
CA ILE A 94 15.76 -12.69 -1.98
C ILE A 94 17.26 -12.70 -1.66
N SER A 95 17.64 -12.67 -0.36
CA SER A 95 19.06 -12.70 0.03
C SER A 95 19.78 -13.94 -0.45
N LYS A 96 19.18 -15.14 -0.33
CA LYS A 96 19.80 -16.40 -0.77
C LYS A 96 20.03 -16.47 -2.28
N ARG A 97 19.23 -15.72 -3.08
CA ARG A 97 19.35 -15.68 -4.55
C ARG A 97 20.32 -14.61 -5.03
N THR A 98 20.44 -13.53 -4.29
CA THR A 98 21.19 -12.34 -4.73
C THR A 98 22.51 -12.15 -4.00
N ASN A 99 22.69 -12.80 -2.85
CA ASN A 99 23.78 -12.57 -1.90
C ASN A 99 23.88 -11.09 -1.46
N LYS A 100 22.74 -10.40 -1.35
CA LYS A 100 22.65 -8.99 -0.93
C LYS A 100 21.90 -8.87 0.40
N LYS A 101 22.13 -7.76 1.11
CA LYS A 101 21.31 -7.38 2.27
C LYS A 101 19.95 -6.93 1.78
N VAL A 102 18.89 -7.50 2.34
CA VAL A 102 17.50 -7.21 1.98
C VAL A 102 16.75 -6.72 3.21
N ALA A 103 15.86 -5.76 3.02
CA ALA A 103 14.84 -5.35 3.98
C ALA A 103 13.51 -5.25 3.26
N SER A 104 12.47 -5.82 3.81
CA SER A 104 11.13 -5.82 3.21
C SER A 104 10.08 -5.29 4.18
N ILE A 105 9.04 -4.69 3.61
CA ILE A 105 7.94 -4.05 4.33
C ILE A 105 6.67 -4.11 3.49
N ASN A 106 5.51 -3.96 4.12
CA ASN A 106 4.23 -3.79 3.42
C ASN A 106 4.25 -2.53 2.53
N ASP A 107 3.54 -2.56 1.40
CA ASP A 107 3.49 -1.49 0.40
C ASP A 107 3.01 -0.14 0.96
N ALA A 108 1.93 -0.13 1.74
CA ALA A 108 1.43 1.09 2.38
C ALA A 108 2.40 1.61 3.45
N LYS A 109 3.00 0.69 4.22
CA LYS A 109 4.02 1.05 5.21
C LYS A 109 5.31 1.58 4.55
N ALA A 110 5.69 1.04 3.38
CA ALA A 110 6.81 1.56 2.59
C ALA A 110 6.56 3.01 2.13
N ALA A 111 5.35 3.29 1.64
CA ALA A 111 4.97 4.64 1.22
C ALA A 111 4.98 5.61 2.41
N GLY A 112 4.40 5.22 3.55
CA GLY A 112 4.40 6.03 4.76
C GLY A 112 5.81 6.28 5.30
N LEU A 113 6.66 5.26 5.35
CA LEU A 113 8.06 5.41 5.77
C LEU A 113 8.84 6.36 4.84
N CYS A 114 8.60 6.30 3.53
CA CYS A 114 9.22 7.21 2.57
C CYS A 114 8.81 8.67 2.83
N GLU A 115 7.53 8.93 3.10
CA GLU A 115 7.03 10.26 3.46
C GLU A 115 7.56 10.75 4.82
N PHE A 116 7.75 9.84 5.77
CA PHE A 116 8.33 10.15 7.07
C PHE A 116 9.82 10.53 6.98
N GLU A 117 10.60 9.77 6.22
CA GLU A 117 12.05 9.98 6.10
C GLU A 117 12.43 11.10 5.12
N LEU A 118 11.73 11.19 4.00
CA LEU A 118 12.13 12.02 2.86
C LEU A 118 11.07 13.01 2.39
N GLY A 119 9.80 12.83 2.79
CA GLY A 119 8.65 13.57 2.26
C GLY A 119 8.04 14.57 3.25
N ASN A 120 6.71 14.66 3.22
CA ASN A 120 5.93 15.69 3.92
C ASN A 120 5.94 15.57 5.45
N ALA A 121 6.25 14.40 6.00
CA ALA A 121 6.33 14.18 7.45
C ALA A 121 7.77 14.23 7.98
N LYS A 122 8.74 14.60 7.15
CA LYS A 122 10.14 14.69 7.57
C LYS A 122 10.33 15.70 8.71
N GLY A 123 10.93 15.23 9.79
CA GLY A 123 11.26 16.05 10.96
C GLY A 123 10.19 16.06 12.04
N TYR A 124 9.04 15.45 11.82
CA TYR A 124 8.04 15.18 12.86
C TYR A 124 8.43 13.94 13.66
N LYS A 125 8.04 13.89 14.94
CA LYS A 125 8.35 12.75 15.82
C LYS A 125 7.32 11.64 15.75
N SER A 126 6.10 11.97 15.30
CA SER A 126 5.04 10.99 15.10
C SER A 126 4.18 11.38 13.92
N SER A 127 3.79 10.38 13.12
CA SER A 127 3.01 10.60 11.91
C SER A 127 2.08 9.42 11.63
N ALA A 128 0.97 9.72 10.96
CA ALA A 128 0.09 8.72 10.39
C ALA A 128 -0.11 9.01 8.90
N PHE A 129 -0.19 7.95 8.11
CA PHE A 129 -0.35 8.02 6.65
C PHE A 129 -1.60 7.25 6.25
N LEU A 130 -2.59 7.94 5.71
CA LEU A 130 -3.78 7.34 5.15
C LEU A 130 -3.66 7.32 3.63
N ILE A 131 -3.46 6.14 3.07
CA ILE A 131 -3.26 5.96 1.64
C ILE A 131 -4.59 5.54 1.02
N ILE A 132 -5.13 6.38 0.14
CA ILE A 132 -6.41 6.17 -0.53
C ILE A 132 -6.14 5.72 -1.97
N GLY A 133 -6.37 4.45 -2.23
CA GLY A 133 -6.24 3.82 -3.54
C GLY A 133 -7.47 2.98 -3.88
N THR A 134 -7.29 1.87 -4.58
CA THR A 134 -8.35 0.85 -4.81
C THR A 134 -8.95 0.39 -3.49
N GLY A 135 -8.08 0.13 -2.48
CA GLY A 135 -8.44 0.02 -1.07
C GLY A 135 -7.94 1.24 -0.30
N THR A 136 -8.01 1.21 1.04
CA THR A 136 -7.26 2.12 1.90
C THR A 136 -6.11 1.37 2.54
N GLY A 137 -4.93 1.97 2.53
CA GLY A 137 -3.77 1.50 3.27
C GLY A 137 -3.44 2.44 4.41
N GLY A 138 -2.48 2.05 5.23
CA GLY A 138 -2.03 2.92 6.28
C GLY A 138 -0.66 2.58 6.84
N CYS A 139 -0.06 3.58 7.46
CA CYS A 139 1.18 3.48 8.18
C CYS A 139 1.14 4.43 9.37
N ILE A 140 1.73 4.03 10.47
CA ILE A 140 2.01 4.91 11.61
C ILE A 140 3.50 4.82 11.94
N CYS A 141 4.10 5.97 12.22
CA CYS A 141 5.52 6.07 12.55
C CYS A 141 5.72 6.92 13.80
N ASP A 142 6.66 6.49 14.63
CA ASP A 142 7.24 7.29 15.69
C ASP A 142 8.71 7.63 15.38
N GLU A 143 9.43 8.19 16.32
CA GLU A 143 10.86 8.55 16.18
C GLU A 143 11.78 7.36 15.88
N ASN A 144 11.32 6.12 16.04
CA ASN A 144 12.06 4.89 15.74
C ASN A 144 11.70 4.32 14.36
N GLY A 145 10.75 4.92 13.65
CA GLY A 145 10.27 4.50 12.34
C GLY A 145 8.87 3.90 12.38
N VAL A 146 8.61 2.89 11.54
CA VAL A 146 7.28 2.27 11.42
C VAL A 146 6.91 1.47 12.66
N ILE A 147 5.73 1.71 13.18
CA ILE A 147 5.12 0.93 14.25
C ILE A 147 4.37 -0.26 13.63
N TYR A 148 4.86 -1.47 13.87
CA TYR A 148 4.23 -2.70 13.35
C TYR A 148 3.09 -3.21 14.25
N GLY A 149 3.23 -2.99 15.57
CA GLY A 149 2.40 -3.71 16.55
C GLY A 149 2.77 -5.20 16.59
N LYS A 150 2.07 -5.97 17.43
CA LYS A 150 2.40 -7.38 17.69
C LYS A 150 2.39 -8.26 16.42
N ASP A 151 1.38 -8.07 15.57
CA ASP A 151 1.12 -8.94 14.41
C ASP A 151 1.16 -8.17 13.08
N ALA A 152 1.97 -7.11 13.01
CA ALA A 152 2.07 -6.18 11.88
C ALA A 152 0.76 -5.46 11.52
N PHE A 153 -0.21 -5.46 12.42
CA PHE A 153 -1.56 -4.95 12.17
C PHE A 153 -1.71 -3.44 12.49
N ALA A 154 -0.73 -2.83 13.16
CA ALA A 154 -0.77 -1.40 13.45
C ALA A 154 -0.74 -0.60 12.14
N GLY A 155 -1.61 0.41 12.04
CA GLY A 155 -1.76 1.21 10.83
C GLY A 155 -2.60 0.58 9.71
N GLU A 156 -3.18 -0.60 9.90
CA GLU A 156 -4.06 -1.26 8.94
C GLU A 156 -5.45 -0.59 8.90
N PHE A 157 -5.48 0.65 8.45
CA PHE A 157 -6.67 1.52 8.51
C PHE A 157 -7.85 1.03 7.68
N HIS A 158 -7.62 0.21 6.66
CA HIS A 158 -8.70 -0.48 5.94
C HIS A 158 -9.64 -1.23 6.88
N ASN A 159 -9.07 -1.86 7.90
CA ASN A 159 -9.78 -2.75 8.82
C ASN A 159 -10.47 -2.01 10.00
N MET A 160 -10.46 -0.68 10.02
CA MET A 160 -11.23 0.08 11.01
C MET A 160 -12.72 -0.29 10.91
N PRO A 161 -13.42 -0.45 12.06
CA PRO A 161 -14.84 -0.81 12.04
C PRO A 161 -15.69 0.31 11.47
N PHE A 162 -16.62 -0.03 10.60
CA PHE A 162 -17.65 0.82 10.02
C PHE A 162 -19.03 0.23 10.35
N MET A 163 -19.91 1.04 10.99
CA MET A 163 -21.28 0.61 11.23
C MET A 163 -22.10 0.72 9.95
N ASN A 164 -22.41 -0.40 9.36
CA ASN A 164 -23.24 -0.47 8.16
C ASN A 164 -24.69 -0.71 8.53
N ALA A 165 -25.50 0.33 8.45
CA ALA A 165 -26.93 0.27 8.78
C ALA A 165 -27.74 -0.67 7.86
N LYS A 166 -27.28 -0.91 6.63
CA LYS A 166 -27.96 -1.80 5.66
C LYS A 166 -27.90 -3.25 6.07
N ILE A 167 -26.79 -3.69 6.67
CA ILE A 167 -26.61 -5.07 7.13
C ILE A 167 -26.85 -5.20 8.63
N GLY A 168 -27.04 -4.09 9.36
CA GLY A 168 -27.21 -4.07 10.81
C GLY A 168 -26.00 -4.57 11.59
N GLY A 169 -24.78 -4.42 11.03
CA GLY A 169 -23.54 -4.95 11.58
C GLY A 169 -22.31 -4.11 11.26
N LEU A 170 -21.16 -4.64 11.67
CA LEU A 170 -19.87 -4.01 11.38
C LEU A 170 -19.31 -4.48 10.05
N ASP A 171 -18.71 -3.54 9.34
CA ASP A 171 -18.01 -3.71 8.09
C ASP A 171 -16.63 -3.03 8.19
N LYS A 172 -15.83 -3.03 7.12
CA LYS A 172 -14.53 -2.39 7.08
C LYS A 172 -14.64 -0.98 6.51
N MET A 173 -14.10 0.00 7.23
CA MET A 173 -14.11 1.40 6.79
C MET A 173 -13.45 1.57 5.40
N GLY A 174 -12.42 0.80 5.09
CA GLY A 174 -11.72 0.86 3.80
C GLY A 174 -12.62 0.56 2.60
N ASP A 175 -13.66 -0.24 2.76
CA ASP A 175 -14.63 -0.55 1.69
C ASP A 175 -15.50 0.66 1.34
N TYR A 176 -15.57 1.67 2.23
CA TYR A 176 -16.38 2.89 2.06
C TYR A 176 -15.53 4.15 1.87
N ALA A 177 -14.29 4.17 2.35
CA ALA A 177 -13.38 5.33 2.25
C ALA A 177 -12.37 5.23 1.10
N SER A 178 -12.33 4.11 0.38
CA SER A 178 -11.46 3.90 -0.79
C SER A 178 -12.06 4.44 -2.09
N ILE A 179 -11.27 4.43 -3.17
CA ILE A 179 -11.77 4.73 -4.53
C ILE A 179 -12.82 3.70 -4.97
N THR A 180 -12.62 2.42 -4.64
CA THR A 180 -13.66 1.41 -4.87
C THR A 180 -14.94 1.73 -4.10
N GLY A 181 -14.81 2.20 -2.86
CA GLY A 181 -15.95 2.67 -2.06
C GLY A 181 -16.69 3.82 -2.73
N LEU A 182 -15.98 4.80 -3.27
CA LEU A 182 -16.59 5.91 -4.02
C LEU A 182 -17.37 5.41 -5.25
N VAL A 183 -16.79 4.50 -6.04
CA VAL A 183 -17.45 3.88 -7.20
C VAL A 183 -18.73 3.13 -6.79
N ASN A 184 -18.66 2.36 -5.72
CA ASN A 184 -19.78 1.61 -5.18
C ASN A 184 -20.92 2.55 -4.70
N LEU A 185 -20.58 3.60 -3.94
CA LEU A 185 -21.53 4.61 -3.48
C LEU A 185 -22.26 5.30 -4.63
N TYR A 186 -21.55 5.58 -5.74
CA TYR A 186 -22.15 6.13 -6.94
C TYR A 186 -23.07 5.10 -7.60
N ASN A 187 -22.58 3.88 -7.85
CA ASN A 187 -23.31 2.84 -8.57
C ASN A 187 -24.55 2.33 -7.83
N GLU A 188 -24.58 2.41 -6.50
CA GLU A 188 -25.78 2.09 -5.70
C GLU A 188 -26.93 3.08 -5.94
N LYS A 189 -26.63 4.32 -6.30
CA LYS A 189 -27.62 5.38 -6.52
C LYS A 189 -27.94 5.59 -8.00
N ALA A 190 -27.03 5.17 -8.89
CA ALA A 190 -27.15 5.37 -10.33
C ALA A 190 -28.07 4.33 -10.99
N ALA A 191 -28.74 4.71 -12.07
CA ALA A 191 -29.43 3.78 -12.94
C ALA A 191 -28.42 2.83 -13.63
N GLU A 192 -28.86 1.63 -14.03
CA GLU A 192 -27.98 0.59 -14.59
C GLU A 192 -27.13 1.07 -15.76
N TYR A 193 -27.71 1.86 -16.66
CA TYR A 193 -27.05 2.42 -17.85
C TYR A 193 -26.06 3.55 -17.53
N ASP A 194 -26.07 4.08 -16.32
CA ASP A 194 -25.23 5.20 -15.87
C ASP A 194 -24.13 4.79 -14.88
N LYS A 195 -24.02 3.49 -14.57
CA LYS A 195 -22.98 2.93 -13.72
C LYS A 195 -21.60 3.15 -14.32
N VAL A 196 -20.62 3.31 -13.44
CA VAL A 196 -19.22 3.58 -13.77
C VAL A 196 -18.30 2.46 -13.25
N GLN A 197 -17.13 2.36 -13.83
CA GLN A 197 -16.12 1.36 -13.45
C GLN A 197 -14.97 1.95 -12.63
N TYR A 198 -14.67 3.23 -12.83
CA TYR A 198 -13.48 3.86 -12.27
C TYR A 198 -13.83 5.16 -11.51
N GLY A 199 -13.04 5.45 -10.48
CA GLY A 199 -13.22 6.66 -9.66
C GLY A 199 -13.09 7.98 -10.44
N TYR A 200 -12.26 8.02 -11.49
CA TYR A 200 -12.12 9.22 -12.33
C TYR A 200 -13.41 9.56 -13.08
N GLU A 201 -14.25 8.56 -13.40
CA GLU A 201 -15.55 8.79 -14.04
C GLU A 201 -16.51 9.48 -13.06
N VAL A 202 -16.51 9.05 -11.79
CA VAL A 202 -17.27 9.74 -10.73
C VAL A 202 -16.78 11.18 -10.57
N SER A 203 -15.46 11.37 -10.55
CA SER A 203 -14.85 12.71 -10.43
C SER A 203 -15.26 13.63 -11.59
N HIS A 204 -15.26 13.11 -12.81
CA HIS A 204 -15.70 13.87 -13.98
C HIS A 204 -17.18 14.28 -13.88
N LYS A 205 -18.06 13.34 -13.49
CA LYS A 205 -19.47 13.63 -13.26
C LYS A 205 -19.68 14.64 -12.13
N TYR A 206 -18.92 14.56 -11.04
CA TYR A 206 -18.93 15.52 -9.93
C TYR A 206 -18.60 16.93 -10.40
N LEU A 207 -17.53 17.08 -11.18
CA LEU A 207 -17.12 18.40 -11.74
C LEU A 207 -18.17 19.00 -12.70
N ASN A 208 -19.00 18.17 -13.32
CA ASN A 208 -20.09 18.61 -14.19
C ASN A 208 -21.43 18.80 -13.43
N GLY A 209 -21.43 18.71 -12.11
CA GLY A 209 -22.59 18.98 -11.27
C GLY A 209 -23.64 17.86 -11.25
N ASP A 210 -23.27 16.62 -11.62
CA ASP A 210 -24.15 15.47 -11.49
C ASP A 210 -24.56 15.24 -10.03
N ARG A 211 -25.86 15.24 -9.76
CA ARG A 211 -26.40 15.19 -8.39
C ARG A 211 -26.05 13.91 -7.65
N ILE A 212 -25.99 12.79 -8.36
CA ILE A 212 -25.65 11.48 -7.78
C ILE A 212 -24.15 11.49 -7.41
N ALA A 213 -23.30 11.98 -8.32
CA ALA A 213 -21.87 12.08 -8.08
C ALA A 213 -21.57 13.03 -6.88
N VAL A 214 -22.23 14.19 -6.82
CA VAL A 214 -22.09 15.14 -5.69
C VAL A 214 -22.45 14.47 -4.37
N SER A 215 -23.63 13.84 -4.29
CA SER A 215 -24.07 13.12 -3.08
C SER A 215 -23.12 11.97 -2.68
N SER A 216 -22.56 11.26 -3.67
CA SER A 216 -21.66 10.13 -3.43
C SER A 216 -20.28 10.60 -2.95
N VAL A 217 -19.74 11.65 -3.54
CA VAL A 217 -18.47 12.28 -3.11
C VAL A 217 -18.58 12.86 -1.70
N GLU A 218 -19.68 13.55 -1.37
CA GLU A 218 -19.90 14.07 -0.02
C GLU A 218 -19.97 12.95 1.04
N GLU A 219 -20.64 11.84 0.73
CA GLU A 219 -20.69 10.67 1.61
C GLU A 219 -19.32 10.03 1.78
N TRP A 220 -18.59 9.86 0.68
CA TRP A 220 -17.23 9.33 0.68
C TRP A 220 -16.27 10.20 1.50
N ILE A 221 -16.35 11.53 1.37
CA ILE A 221 -15.56 12.48 2.19
C ILE A 221 -15.91 12.32 3.67
N ARG A 222 -17.19 12.16 4.05
CA ARG A 222 -17.59 11.92 5.44
C ARG A 222 -16.95 10.65 6.01
N ASN A 223 -16.86 9.57 5.21
CA ASN A 223 -16.21 8.33 5.62
C ASN A 223 -14.69 8.52 5.85
N ILE A 224 -14.03 9.27 4.96
CA ILE A 224 -12.61 9.63 5.14
C ILE A 224 -12.40 10.47 6.42
N VAL A 225 -13.25 11.48 6.64
CA VAL A 225 -13.18 12.33 7.84
C VAL A 225 -13.38 11.51 9.11
N ALA A 226 -14.33 10.55 9.12
CA ALA A 226 -14.52 9.64 10.24
C ALA A 226 -13.27 8.81 10.52
N GLN A 227 -12.62 8.30 9.48
CA GLN A 227 -11.37 7.55 9.58
C GLN A 227 -10.23 8.42 10.16
N LEU A 228 -10.07 9.65 9.68
CA LEU A 228 -9.08 10.60 10.19
C LEU A 228 -9.33 10.97 11.67
N LEU A 229 -10.58 11.12 12.08
CA LEU A 229 -10.94 11.38 13.49
C LEU A 229 -10.54 10.19 14.38
N VAL A 230 -10.76 8.96 13.95
CA VAL A 230 -10.34 7.76 14.69
C VAL A 230 -8.82 7.74 14.83
N ILE A 231 -8.07 7.99 13.77
CA ILE A 231 -6.60 8.06 13.80
C ILE A 231 -6.14 9.14 14.79
N THR A 232 -6.75 10.31 14.73
CA THR A 232 -6.42 11.44 15.63
C THR A 232 -6.66 11.08 17.09
N VAL A 233 -7.80 10.45 17.42
CA VAL A 233 -8.16 10.12 18.82
C VAL A 233 -7.28 9.00 19.38
N PHE A 234 -6.99 7.97 18.59
CA PHE A 234 -6.25 6.80 19.09
C PHE A 234 -4.74 6.95 19.05
N TYR A 235 -4.21 7.60 18.03
CA TYR A 235 -2.76 7.72 17.86
C TYR A 235 -2.25 9.13 18.20
N ASN A 236 -3.06 10.17 17.95
CA ASN A 236 -2.73 11.58 18.20
C ASN A 236 -1.35 11.98 17.63
N PRO A 237 -1.10 11.76 16.33
CA PRO A 237 0.19 12.07 15.73
C PRO A 237 0.40 13.59 15.57
N GLU A 238 1.66 14.03 15.46
CA GLU A 238 1.99 15.43 15.13
C GLU A 238 1.51 15.82 13.73
N VAL A 239 1.47 14.86 12.78
CA VAL A 239 1.03 15.07 11.40
C VAL A 239 0.29 13.85 10.84
N ILE A 240 -0.75 14.10 10.04
CA ILE A 240 -1.41 13.09 9.20
C ILE A 240 -1.21 13.48 7.74
N CYS A 241 -0.74 12.55 6.90
CA CYS A 241 -0.56 12.71 5.46
C CYS A 241 -1.44 11.72 4.68
#